data_10b031dabaa6786bdccda1ed05c96ade
#
_entry.id   10b031dabaa6786bdccda1ed05c96ade
#
_cell.length_a   1.000
_cell.length_b   1.000
_cell.length_c   1.000
_cell.angle_alpha   90.00
_cell.angle_beta   90.00
_cell.angle_gamma   90.00
#
_symmetry.space_group_name_H-M   'P 1'
#
loop_
_entity.id
_entity.type
_entity.pdbx_description
1 polymer ?
#
loop_
_entity_poly.entity_id
_entity_poly.type
_entity_poly.pdbx_seq_one_letter_code
_entity_poly.pdbx_strand_id
1 'polypeptide(L)'
;MPNRVALGIGGLEADPGDHICGVFSGEEERDLVLIPFLQAGLASGDKCICVIDGTAPGQIVSTLGPGGEAAALTAGKQLEVIGASEMYLRSGRFSASEVIGVWKAAISDAMYAGQFDAVRVVETWSRRDVIPDMNELLMLESEMNRYLPLYPQVVMCLYDMDQFGSGALVNLVMTHPRMLVGGMVIENPYYLTPDEVLAKAVRRDTGTVIPVTKEAERWYSDVMTG
;
A
#
# COMPACT_ATOMS: atom_id res chain seq x y z
N MET A 1 23.69 6.29 8.45
CA MET A 1 22.22 6.49 8.36
C MET A 1 21.74 5.46 7.35
N PRO A 2 20.62 4.79 7.53
CA PRO A 2 20.09 3.94 6.48
C PRO A 2 19.91 4.79 5.21
N ASN A 3 20.23 4.23 4.05
CA ASN A 3 20.04 4.92 2.79
C ASN A 3 18.53 5.14 2.59
N ARG A 4 18.13 6.39 2.40
CA ARG A 4 16.74 6.71 2.06
C ARG A 4 16.40 6.18 0.68
N VAL A 5 15.15 5.82 0.49
CA VAL A 5 14.63 5.19 -0.72
C VAL A 5 13.95 6.28 -1.56
N ALA A 6 14.50 6.58 -2.74
CA ALA A 6 13.86 7.52 -3.67
C ALA A 6 12.55 6.94 -4.20
N LEU A 7 11.44 7.67 -4.06
CA LEU A 7 10.11 7.19 -4.48
C LEU A 7 9.84 7.36 -5.98
N GLY A 8 10.69 8.12 -6.69
CA GLY A 8 10.47 8.45 -8.10
C GLY A 8 9.42 9.55 -8.34
N ILE A 9 8.84 10.08 -7.29
CA ILE A 9 7.76 11.07 -7.32
C ILE A 9 8.35 12.40 -6.83
N GLY A 10 8.54 13.39 -7.72
CA GLY A 10 8.91 14.75 -7.34
C GLY A 10 10.17 14.91 -6.46
N GLY A 11 11.09 13.95 -6.46
CA GLY A 11 12.27 13.93 -5.60
C GLY A 11 11.99 13.48 -4.16
N LEU A 12 10.82 12.89 -3.89
CA LEU A 12 10.47 12.38 -2.57
C LEU A 12 11.27 11.13 -2.21
N GLU A 13 11.53 10.99 -0.92
CA GLU A 13 12.23 9.85 -0.34
C GLU A 13 11.46 9.32 0.87
N ALA A 14 11.62 8.02 1.12
CA ALA A 14 11.09 7.31 2.29
C ALA A 14 12.23 6.64 3.06
N ASP A 15 11.97 6.29 4.30
CA ASP A 15 12.87 5.44 5.08
C ASP A 15 12.52 3.95 4.86
N PRO A 16 13.50 3.04 4.86
CA PRO A 16 13.21 1.60 4.87
C PRO A 16 12.30 1.24 6.05
N GLY A 17 11.23 0.51 5.78
CA GLY A 17 10.18 0.18 6.75
C GLY A 17 8.96 1.09 6.69
N ASP A 18 8.99 2.16 5.90
CA ASP A 18 7.84 3.07 5.77
C ASP A 18 6.63 2.39 5.13
N HIS A 19 5.47 2.66 5.72
CA HIS A 19 4.15 2.30 5.25
C HIS A 19 3.38 3.57 4.92
N ILE A 20 3.11 3.79 3.63
CA ILE A 20 2.64 5.06 3.10
C ILE A 20 1.24 4.89 2.54
N CYS A 21 0.29 5.68 3.03
CA CYS A 21 -1.04 5.80 2.46
C CYS A 21 -1.05 6.91 1.41
N GLY A 22 -1.60 6.62 0.23
CA GLY A 22 -1.98 7.61 -0.77
C GLY A 22 -3.44 7.43 -1.18
N VAL A 23 -4.06 8.49 -1.64
CA VAL A 23 -5.40 8.44 -2.22
C VAL A 23 -5.38 8.98 -3.64
N PHE A 24 -6.30 8.53 -4.47
CA PHE A 24 -6.40 8.96 -5.87
C PHE A 24 -7.86 8.93 -6.32
N SER A 25 -8.16 9.62 -7.41
CA SER A 25 -9.43 9.55 -8.14
C SER A 25 -9.16 9.19 -9.60
N GLY A 26 -9.57 7.98 -9.99
CA GLY A 26 -9.36 7.46 -11.32
C GLY A 26 -7.93 6.97 -11.63
N GLU A 27 -7.82 6.23 -12.72
CA GLU A 27 -6.57 5.54 -13.10
C GLU A 27 -5.42 6.49 -13.45
N GLU A 28 -5.73 7.64 -14.05
CA GLU A 28 -4.71 8.62 -14.45
C GLU A 28 -3.96 9.18 -13.24
N GLU A 29 -4.69 9.54 -12.18
CA GLU A 29 -4.08 10.06 -10.96
C GLU A 29 -3.29 8.96 -10.21
N ARG A 30 -3.83 7.75 -10.16
CA ARG A 30 -3.12 6.59 -9.64
C ARG A 30 -1.77 6.39 -10.33
N ASP A 31 -1.75 6.43 -11.65
CA ASP A 31 -0.58 6.13 -12.46
C ASP A 31 0.52 7.21 -12.34
N LEU A 32 0.16 8.45 -11.99
CA LEU A 32 1.14 9.50 -11.65
C LEU A 32 1.98 9.16 -10.42
N VAL A 33 1.48 8.29 -9.56
CA VAL A 33 2.19 7.81 -8.35
C VAL A 33 2.78 6.42 -8.59
N LEU A 34 1.97 5.48 -9.06
CA LEU A 34 2.32 4.08 -9.21
C LEU A 34 3.49 3.85 -10.17
N ILE A 35 3.41 4.44 -11.36
CA ILE A 35 4.41 4.20 -12.41
C ILE A 35 5.80 4.74 -12.03
N PRO A 36 5.96 6.00 -11.60
CA PRO A 36 7.26 6.51 -11.14
C PRO A 36 7.83 5.74 -9.95
N PHE A 37 6.99 5.30 -9.01
CA PHE A 37 7.42 4.51 -7.86
C PHE A 37 8.04 3.17 -8.28
N LEU A 38 7.39 2.46 -9.19
CA LEU A 38 7.91 1.21 -9.74
C LEU A 38 9.18 1.44 -10.58
N GLN A 39 9.18 2.45 -11.47
CA GLN A 39 10.34 2.77 -12.29
C GLN A 39 11.58 3.09 -11.46
N ALA A 40 11.43 3.87 -10.38
CA ALA A 40 12.52 4.19 -9.49
C ALA A 40 13.08 2.94 -8.78
N GLY A 41 12.20 2.02 -8.36
CA GLY A 41 12.62 0.75 -7.77
C GLY A 41 13.37 -0.14 -8.74
N LEU A 42 12.84 -0.31 -9.94
CA LEU A 42 13.49 -1.10 -10.99
C LEU A 42 14.86 -0.54 -11.34
N ALA A 43 14.99 0.79 -11.46
CA ALA A 43 16.26 1.46 -11.74
C ALA A 43 17.27 1.32 -10.58
N SER A 44 16.81 1.21 -9.35
CA SER A 44 17.64 0.98 -8.16
C SER A 44 18.06 -0.48 -7.98
N GLY A 45 17.53 -1.41 -8.76
CA GLY A 45 17.77 -2.84 -8.59
C GLY A 45 16.91 -3.51 -7.51
N ASP A 46 15.89 -2.81 -6.98
CA ASP A 46 14.99 -3.35 -5.97
C ASP A 46 14.04 -4.40 -6.56
N LYS A 47 13.59 -5.36 -5.76
CA LYS A 47 12.43 -6.17 -6.08
C LYS A 47 11.19 -5.28 -6.03
N CYS A 48 10.42 -5.23 -7.12
CA CYS A 48 9.17 -4.48 -7.20
C CYS A 48 7.99 -5.44 -7.27
N ILE A 49 7.03 -5.29 -6.35
CA ILE A 49 5.78 -6.05 -6.32
C ILE A 49 4.63 -5.04 -6.41
N CYS A 50 3.79 -5.22 -7.42
CA CYS A 50 2.61 -4.40 -7.65
C CYS A 50 1.37 -5.28 -7.56
N VAL A 51 0.47 -4.97 -6.63
CA VAL A 51 -0.87 -5.57 -6.60
C VAL A 51 -1.83 -4.54 -7.17
N ILE A 52 -2.34 -4.85 -8.36
CA ILE A 52 -3.19 -3.91 -9.12
C ILE A 52 -4.64 -4.34 -9.07
N ASP A 53 -5.51 -3.39 -8.78
CA ASP A 53 -6.96 -3.53 -8.86
C ASP A 53 -7.54 -2.62 -9.93
N GLY A 54 -8.61 -3.05 -10.58
CA GLY A 54 -9.30 -2.29 -11.63
C GLY A 54 -8.63 -2.29 -13.01
N THR A 55 -7.36 -2.66 -13.12
CA THR A 55 -6.56 -2.65 -14.34
C THR A 55 -5.90 -4.02 -14.54
N ALA A 56 -5.77 -4.47 -15.78
CA ALA A 56 -5.09 -5.74 -16.06
C ALA A 56 -3.57 -5.63 -15.78
N PRO A 57 -2.95 -6.61 -15.11
CA PRO A 57 -1.51 -6.61 -14.82
C PRO A 57 -0.63 -6.33 -16.04
N GLY A 58 -0.98 -6.89 -17.20
CA GLY A 58 -0.26 -6.68 -18.45
C GLY A 58 -0.23 -5.25 -18.95
N GLN A 59 -1.24 -4.42 -18.60
CA GLN A 59 -1.26 -2.99 -18.95
C GLN A 59 -0.20 -2.23 -18.14
N ILE A 60 -0.06 -2.52 -16.85
CA ILE A 60 0.99 -1.93 -16.01
C ILE A 60 2.37 -2.30 -16.53
N VAL A 61 2.60 -3.58 -16.83
CA VAL A 61 3.86 -4.05 -17.43
C VAL A 61 4.17 -3.31 -18.75
N SER A 62 3.17 -3.13 -19.61
CA SER A 62 3.35 -2.42 -20.88
C SER A 62 3.67 -0.94 -20.70
N THR A 63 3.11 -0.29 -19.67
CA THR A 63 3.37 1.13 -19.36
C THR A 63 4.77 1.34 -18.80
N LEU A 64 5.30 0.37 -18.03
CA LEU A 64 6.62 0.47 -17.41
C LEU A 64 7.78 0.37 -18.41
N GLY A 65 7.60 -0.31 -19.53
CA GLY A 65 8.67 -0.45 -20.52
C GLY A 65 8.15 -0.79 -21.93
N PRO A 66 8.07 0.19 -22.85
CA PRO A 66 7.83 -0.11 -24.26
C PRO A 66 9.02 -0.89 -24.83
N GLY A 67 8.74 -2.03 -25.47
CA GLY A 67 9.78 -2.80 -26.19
C GLY A 67 10.26 -4.07 -25.49
N GLY A 68 9.61 -4.53 -24.43
CA GLY A 68 9.92 -5.82 -23.82
C GLY A 68 10.88 -5.78 -22.63
N GLU A 69 11.39 -4.62 -22.25
CA GLU A 69 12.25 -4.46 -21.05
C GLU A 69 11.51 -4.88 -19.78
N ALA A 70 10.27 -4.42 -19.58
CA ALA A 70 9.47 -4.83 -18.42
C ALA A 70 9.13 -6.31 -18.41
N ALA A 71 8.96 -6.94 -19.58
CA ALA A 71 8.79 -8.39 -19.69
C ALA A 71 10.07 -9.15 -19.28
N ALA A 72 11.25 -8.61 -19.61
CA ALA A 72 12.51 -9.19 -19.18
C ALA A 72 12.69 -9.07 -17.65
N LEU A 73 12.31 -7.93 -17.05
CA LEU A 73 12.31 -7.74 -15.59
C LEU A 73 11.34 -8.69 -14.87
N THR A 74 10.20 -8.97 -15.48
CA THR A 74 9.24 -9.97 -14.98
C THR A 74 9.82 -11.38 -15.06
N ALA A 75 10.44 -11.74 -16.19
CA ALA A 75 11.13 -13.03 -16.35
C ALA A 75 12.30 -13.18 -15.38
N GLY A 76 13.03 -12.11 -15.11
CA GLY A 76 14.09 -12.01 -14.11
C GLY A 76 13.61 -11.93 -12.66
N LYS A 77 12.30 -11.96 -12.43
CA LYS A 77 11.66 -11.86 -11.09
C LYS A 77 11.94 -10.55 -10.34
N GLN A 78 12.50 -9.55 -10.98
CA GLN A 78 12.66 -8.23 -10.38
C GLN A 78 11.31 -7.48 -10.29
N LEU A 79 10.45 -7.63 -11.30
CA LEU A 79 9.10 -7.08 -11.33
C LEU A 79 8.07 -8.21 -11.20
N GLU A 80 7.11 -8.02 -10.31
CA GLU A 80 5.94 -8.87 -10.19
C GLU A 80 4.69 -8.00 -10.16
N VAL A 81 3.75 -8.23 -11.09
CA VAL A 81 2.47 -7.52 -11.16
C VAL A 81 1.37 -8.53 -11.05
N ILE A 82 0.57 -8.44 -10.00
CA ILE A 82 -0.46 -9.41 -9.62
C ILE A 82 -1.82 -8.71 -9.58
N GLY A 83 -2.86 -9.35 -10.08
CA GLY A 83 -4.22 -8.85 -9.91
C GLY A 83 -4.68 -8.98 -8.45
N ALA A 84 -5.39 -7.96 -7.95
CA ALA A 84 -5.86 -7.94 -6.56
C ALA A 84 -6.70 -9.16 -6.17
N SER A 85 -7.59 -9.63 -7.06
CA SER A 85 -8.37 -10.85 -6.82
C SER A 85 -7.50 -12.10 -6.68
N GLU A 86 -6.43 -12.20 -7.45
CA GLU A 86 -5.48 -13.30 -7.38
C GLU A 86 -4.68 -13.26 -6.08
N MET A 87 -4.31 -12.06 -5.63
CA MET A 87 -3.54 -11.88 -4.40
C MET A 87 -4.40 -12.10 -3.15
N TYR A 88 -5.56 -11.48 -3.09
CA TYR A 88 -6.35 -11.36 -1.87
C TYR A 88 -7.45 -12.40 -1.70
N LEU A 89 -7.91 -13.04 -2.79
CA LEU A 89 -9.02 -14.00 -2.78
C LEU A 89 -8.59 -15.43 -3.10
N ARG A 90 -7.35 -15.81 -2.79
CA ARG A 90 -6.77 -17.13 -3.10
C ARG A 90 -7.57 -18.30 -2.52
N SER A 91 -8.13 -18.14 -1.32
CA SER A 91 -8.99 -19.15 -0.68
C SER A 91 -10.47 -18.98 -1.01
N GLY A 92 -10.82 -18.10 -1.95
CA GLY A 92 -12.20 -17.74 -2.29
C GLY A 92 -12.82 -16.68 -1.37
N ARG A 93 -12.06 -16.19 -0.40
CA ARG A 93 -12.45 -15.10 0.50
C ARG A 93 -11.22 -14.31 0.93
N PHE A 94 -11.42 -13.07 1.33
CA PHE A 94 -10.36 -12.27 1.94
C PHE A 94 -10.11 -12.76 3.38
N SER A 95 -8.84 -12.84 3.75
CA SER A 95 -8.41 -13.10 5.13
C SER A 95 -7.12 -12.33 5.40
N ALA A 96 -7.15 -11.38 6.31
CA ALA A 96 -5.98 -10.58 6.69
C ALA A 96 -4.78 -11.45 7.07
N SER A 97 -4.99 -12.50 7.85
CA SER A 97 -3.92 -13.40 8.29
C SER A 97 -3.29 -14.21 7.15
N GLU A 98 -4.08 -14.64 6.16
CA GLU A 98 -3.57 -15.33 4.98
C GLU A 98 -2.75 -14.37 4.10
N VAL A 99 -3.25 -13.16 3.87
CA VAL A 99 -2.56 -12.12 3.08
C VAL A 99 -1.23 -11.73 3.74
N ILE A 100 -1.20 -11.51 5.05
CA ILE A 100 0.04 -11.24 5.79
C ILE A 100 1.04 -12.39 5.63
N GLY A 101 0.58 -13.64 5.68
CA GLY A 101 1.42 -14.82 5.45
C GLY A 101 2.04 -14.82 4.06
N VAL A 102 1.26 -14.48 3.03
CA VAL A 102 1.74 -14.36 1.64
C VAL A 102 2.79 -13.25 1.51
N TRP A 103 2.52 -12.06 2.09
CA TRP A 103 3.48 -10.95 2.07
C TRP A 103 4.80 -11.30 2.74
N LYS A 104 4.75 -11.89 3.94
CA LYS A 104 5.96 -12.34 4.65
C LYS A 104 6.78 -13.32 3.83
N ALA A 105 6.13 -14.28 3.17
CA ALA A 105 6.80 -15.23 2.30
C ALA A 105 7.43 -14.55 1.08
N ALA A 106 6.68 -13.67 0.39
CA ALA A 106 7.17 -12.97 -0.81
C ALA A 106 8.39 -12.08 -0.51
N ILE A 107 8.38 -11.35 0.62
CA ILE A 107 9.50 -10.52 1.05
C ILE A 107 10.69 -11.37 1.46
N SER A 108 10.47 -12.44 2.23
CA SER A 108 11.52 -13.39 2.61
C SER A 108 12.17 -14.01 1.38
N ASP A 109 11.38 -14.47 0.42
CA ASP A 109 11.88 -15.05 -0.84
C ASP A 109 12.68 -14.02 -1.66
N ALA A 110 12.21 -12.78 -1.76
CA ALA A 110 12.93 -11.72 -2.46
C ALA A 110 14.30 -11.45 -1.84
N MET A 111 14.38 -11.37 -0.51
CA MET A 111 15.60 -11.04 0.21
C MET A 111 16.61 -12.21 0.25
N TYR A 112 16.14 -13.43 0.51
CA TYR A 112 17.02 -14.57 0.77
C TYR A 112 17.27 -15.46 -0.46
N ALA A 113 16.24 -15.68 -1.28
CA ALA A 113 16.35 -16.50 -2.49
C ALA A 113 16.54 -15.66 -3.76
N GLY A 114 15.87 -14.50 -3.85
CA GLY A 114 15.96 -13.57 -4.98
C GLY A 114 17.20 -12.71 -4.99
N GLN A 115 17.91 -12.59 -3.87
CA GLN A 115 19.13 -11.78 -3.73
C GLN A 115 18.92 -10.29 -3.98
N PHE A 116 17.76 -9.75 -3.65
CA PHE A 116 17.48 -8.32 -3.70
C PHE A 116 17.80 -7.66 -2.35
N ASP A 117 18.44 -6.49 -2.39
CA ASP A 117 18.81 -5.75 -1.19
C ASP A 117 17.62 -4.98 -0.58
N ALA A 118 16.61 -4.67 -1.39
CA ALA A 118 15.39 -3.99 -0.95
C ALA A 118 14.15 -4.45 -1.74
N VAL A 119 12.98 -4.25 -1.14
CA VAL A 119 11.69 -4.57 -1.74
C VAL A 119 10.81 -3.32 -1.77
N ARG A 120 10.16 -3.08 -2.90
CA ARG A 120 9.10 -2.07 -3.04
C ARG A 120 7.79 -2.76 -3.31
N VAL A 121 6.79 -2.38 -2.54
CA VAL A 121 5.43 -2.88 -2.71
C VAL A 121 4.52 -1.69 -2.99
N VAL A 122 3.67 -1.82 -3.99
CA VAL A 122 2.54 -0.91 -4.20
C VAL A 122 1.27 -1.72 -4.37
N GLU A 123 0.25 -1.36 -3.60
CA GLU A 123 -1.07 -1.96 -3.63
C GLU A 123 -2.10 -0.92 -4.03
N THR A 124 -3.06 -1.29 -4.87
CA THR A 124 -4.17 -0.41 -5.24
C THR A 124 -5.50 -1.04 -4.87
N TRP A 125 -6.40 -0.21 -4.37
CA TRP A 125 -7.74 -0.59 -3.92
C TRP A 125 -8.77 0.25 -4.66
N SER A 126 -9.33 -0.28 -5.76
CA SER A 126 -10.18 0.46 -6.70
C SER A 126 -11.54 -0.18 -6.94
N ARG A 127 -11.78 -1.42 -6.52
CA ARG A 127 -13.01 -2.16 -6.84
C ARG A 127 -13.66 -2.73 -5.59
N ARG A 128 -14.98 -2.50 -5.47
CA ARG A 128 -15.76 -2.96 -4.32
C ARG A 128 -15.84 -4.47 -4.18
N ASP A 129 -15.75 -5.22 -5.27
CA ASP A 129 -15.82 -6.69 -5.28
C ASP A 129 -14.54 -7.35 -4.73
N VAL A 130 -13.44 -6.61 -4.68
CA VAL A 130 -12.17 -7.04 -4.08
C VAL A 130 -11.98 -6.48 -2.68
N ILE A 131 -12.63 -5.34 -2.38
CA ILE A 131 -12.54 -4.70 -1.06
C ILE A 131 -13.19 -5.63 -0.03
N PRO A 132 -12.43 -6.10 0.96
CA PRO A 132 -12.94 -6.97 2.01
C PRO A 132 -13.90 -6.23 2.94
N ASP A 133 -14.44 -6.97 3.91
CA ASP A 133 -14.99 -6.31 5.09
C ASP A 133 -13.98 -5.30 5.65
N MET A 134 -14.46 -4.10 5.97
CA MET A 134 -13.58 -3.01 6.41
C MET A 134 -12.74 -3.39 7.64
N ASN A 135 -13.26 -4.23 8.52
CA ASN A 135 -12.50 -4.68 9.69
C ASN A 135 -11.34 -5.58 9.28
N GLU A 136 -11.52 -6.48 8.32
CA GLU A 136 -10.45 -7.33 7.79
C GLU A 136 -9.37 -6.48 7.09
N LEU A 137 -9.77 -5.45 6.33
CA LEU A 137 -8.81 -4.55 5.70
C LEU A 137 -8.02 -3.75 6.75
N LEU A 138 -8.70 -3.18 7.74
CA LEU A 138 -8.04 -2.44 8.83
C LEU A 138 -7.10 -3.34 9.64
N MET A 139 -7.45 -4.61 9.82
CA MET A 139 -6.58 -5.59 10.47
C MET A 139 -5.34 -5.88 9.63
N LEU A 140 -5.49 -6.05 8.31
CA LEU A 140 -4.36 -6.24 7.40
C LEU A 140 -3.40 -5.05 7.50
N GLU A 141 -3.89 -3.84 7.22
CA GLU A 141 -3.10 -2.61 7.18
C GLU A 141 -2.40 -2.33 8.52
N SER A 142 -3.11 -2.57 9.60
CA SER A 142 -2.57 -2.38 10.95
C SER A 142 -1.49 -3.40 11.29
N GLU A 143 -1.73 -4.69 11.07
CA GLU A 143 -0.78 -5.76 11.40
C GLU A 143 0.48 -5.71 10.52
N MET A 144 0.40 -5.18 9.30
CA MET A 144 1.58 -4.93 8.47
C MET A 144 2.62 -4.07 9.18
N ASN A 145 2.23 -3.08 9.94
CA ASN A 145 3.15 -2.21 10.69
C ASN A 145 4.01 -2.94 11.74
N ARG A 146 3.66 -4.17 12.12
CA ARG A 146 4.48 -4.95 13.04
C ARG A 146 5.71 -5.56 12.40
N TYR A 147 5.66 -5.85 11.10
CA TYR A 147 6.76 -6.53 10.43
C TYR A 147 7.47 -5.66 9.37
N LEU A 148 6.81 -4.63 8.83
CA LEU A 148 7.43 -3.77 7.82
C LEU A 148 8.78 -3.18 8.27
N PRO A 149 8.96 -2.70 9.51
CA PRO A 149 10.23 -2.17 9.97
C PRO A 149 11.35 -3.22 10.12
N LEU A 150 11.03 -4.51 10.00
CA LEU A 150 12.00 -5.59 10.15
C LEU A 150 12.80 -5.87 8.87
N TYR A 151 12.38 -5.29 7.74
CA TYR A 151 12.96 -5.55 6.42
C TYR A 151 13.24 -4.23 5.69
N PRO A 152 14.24 -4.18 4.81
CA PRO A 152 14.51 -3.02 3.96
C PRO A 152 13.46 -2.96 2.83
N GLN A 153 12.27 -2.51 3.15
CA GLN A 153 11.14 -2.40 2.23
C GLN A 153 10.42 -1.06 2.39
N VAL A 154 9.74 -0.63 1.34
CA VAL A 154 8.78 0.48 1.38
C VAL A 154 7.48 -0.02 0.79
N VAL A 155 6.38 0.18 1.51
CA VAL A 155 5.05 -0.19 1.07
C VAL A 155 4.19 1.05 0.86
N MET A 156 3.53 1.13 -0.28
CA MET A 156 2.62 2.20 -0.65
C MET A 156 1.24 1.62 -0.94
N CYS A 157 0.25 2.00 -0.15
CA CYS A 157 -1.15 1.59 -0.32
C CYS A 157 -1.95 2.76 -0.91
N LEU A 158 -2.51 2.56 -2.09
CA LEU A 158 -3.25 3.57 -2.85
C LEU A 158 -4.75 3.24 -2.84
N TYR A 159 -5.56 4.16 -2.36
CA TYR A 159 -7.02 3.99 -2.22
C TYR A 159 -7.77 4.92 -3.15
N ASP A 160 -8.71 4.35 -3.91
CA ASP A 160 -9.60 5.11 -4.79
C ASP A 160 -10.69 5.80 -3.96
N MET A 161 -10.67 7.14 -3.93
CA MET A 161 -11.64 7.95 -3.18
C MET A 161 -13.08 7.74 -3.64
N ASP A 162 -13.29 7.37 -4.90
CA ASP A 162 -14.61 7.15 -5.47
C ASP A 162 -15.24 5.83 -4.97
N GLN A 163 -14.41 4.90 -4.47
CA GLN A 163 -14.86 3.60 -3.97
C GLN A 163 -15.03 3.56 -2.45
N PHE A 164 -14.25 4.36 -1.73
CA PHE A 164 -14.31 4.44 -0.28
C PHE A 164 -15.08 5.68 0.18
N GLY A 165 -16.08 5.52 1.01
CA GLY A 165 -16.68 6.66 1.68
C GLY A 165 -15.70 7.32 2.67
N SER A 166 -15.90 8.62 2.96
CA SER A 166 -15.01 9.40 3.82
C SER A 166 -14.68 8.75 5.17
N GLY A 167 -15.66 8.14 5.82
CA GLY A 167 -15.44 7.43 7.09
C GLY A 167 -14.55 6.19 6.98
N ALA A 168 -14.59 5.50 5.84
CA ALA A 168 -13.70 4.37 5.56
C ALA A 168 -12.27 4.85 5.34
N LEU A 169 -12.08 5.88 4.50
CA LEU A 169 -10.77 6.46 4.23
C LEU A 169 -10.09 6.98 5.49
N VAL A 170 -10.80 7.68 6.38
CA VAL A 170 -10.24 8.14 7.64
C VAL A 170 -9.71 6.98 8.48
N ASN A 171 -10.44 5.86 8.55
CA ASN A 171 -9.96 4.70 9.29
C ASN A 171 -8.72 4.07 8.65
N LEU A 172 -8.66 3.99 7.32
CA LEU A 172 -7.48 3.48 6.58
C LEU A 172 -6.27 4.39 6.78
N VAL A 173 -6.45 5.71 6.66
CA VAL A 173 -5.40 6.69 6.97
C VAL A 173 -4.83 6.47 8.37
N MET A 174 -5.67 6.21 9.36
CA MET A 174 -5.23 6.00 10.75
C MET A 174 -4.38 4.75 10.96
N THR A 175 -4.36 3.80 10.01
CA THR A 175 -3.48 2.62 10.08
C THR A 175 -2.11 2.83 9.44
N HIS A 176 -1.85 3.98 8.81
CA HIS A 176 -0.60 4.26 8.12
C HIS A 176 0.23 5.34 8.85
N PRO A 177 1.48 5.07 9.20
CA PRO A 177 2.34 6.06 9.85
C PRO A 177 2.77 7.20 8.93
N ARG A 178 2.69 7.02 7.61
CA ARG A 178 3.04 8.02 6.60
C ARG A 178 1.90 8.25 5.62
N MET A 179 1.85 9.45 5.05
CA MET A 179 0.89 9.82 4.02
C MET A 179 1.57 10.52 2.85
N LEU A 180 1.14 10.19 1.64
CA LEU A 180 1.47 10.93 0.43
C LEU A 180 0.34 11.92 0.14
N VAL A 181 0.60 13.21 0.28
CA VAL A 181 -0.38 14.29 0.14
C VAL A 181 0.26 15.50 -0.54
N GLY A 182 -0.38 16.05 -1.56
CA GLY A 182 0.07 17.27 -2.24
C GLY A 182 1.53 17.20 -2.73
N GLY A 183 2.00 16.02 -3.14
CA GLY A 183 3.38 15.81 -3.57
C GLY A 183 4.40 15.81 -2.41
N MET A 184 3.98 15.55 -1.18
CA MET A 184 4.84 15.40 0.01
C MET A 184 4.57 14.09 0.73
N VAL A 185 5.59 13.50 1.33
CA VAL A 185 5.44 12.43 2.33
C VAL A 185 5.52 13.05 3.71
N ILE A 186 4.44 12.93 4.46
CA ILE A 186 4.32 13.53 5.80
C ILE A 186 4.11 12.44 6.86
N GLU A 187 4.50 12.73 8.09
CA GLU A 187 4.10 11.93 9.25
C GLU A 187 2.60 12.07 9.49
N ASN A 188 1.95 10.95 9.78
CA ASN A 188 0.54 10.98 10.11
C ASN A 188 0.34 11.22 11.61
N PRO A 189 -0.14 12.40 12.02
CA PRO A 189 -0.35 12.71 13.44
C PRO A 189 -1.50 11.92 14.08
N TYR A 190 -2.32 11.25 13.27
CA TYR A 190 -3.47 10.44 13.70
C TYR A 190 -3.21 8.93 13.58
N TYR A 191 -1.97 8.55 13.28
CA TYR A 191 -1.59 7.14 13.21
C TYR A 191 -1.90 6.42 14.53
N LEU A 192 -2.49 5.25 14.40
CA LEU A 192 -2.76 4.33 15.51
C LEU A 192 -1.87 3.10 15.38
N THR A 193 -1.21 2.76 16.46
CA THR A 193 -0.46 1.50 16.55
C THR A 193 -1.40 0.29 16.37
N PRO A 194 -0.87 -0.88 15.95
CA PRO A 194 -1.68 -2.10 15.83
C PRO A 194 -2.48 -2.45 17.08
N ASP A 195 -1.91 -2.22 18.28
CA ASP A 195 -2.60 -2.50 19.53
C ASP A 195 -3.78 -1.52 19.79
N GLU A 196 -3.63 -0.28 19.39
CA GLU A 196 -4.71 0.72 19.50
C GLU A 196 -5.84 0.44 18.50
N VAL A 197 -5.51 0.01 17.26
CA VAL A 197 -6.52 -0.42 16.27
C VAL A 197 -7.28 -1.63 16.79
N LEU A 198 -6.58 -2.65 17.29
CA LEU A 198 -7.19 -3.84 17.86
C LEU A 198 -8.10 -3.51 19.04
N ALA A 199 -7.65 -2.65 19.96
CA ALA A 199 -8.45 -2.21 21.09
C ALA A 199 -9.73 -1.46 20.66
N LYS A 200 -9.69 -0.70 19.56
CA LYS A 200 -10.86 -0.05 18.97
C LYS A 200 -11.81 -1.05 18.32
N ALA A 201 -11.30 -2.05 17.61
CA ALA A 201 -12.11 -3.11 17.00
C ALA A 201 -12.91 -3.89 18.07
N VAL A 202 -12.26 -4.30 19.17
CA VAL A 202 -12.91 -5.00 20.29
C VAL A 202 -14.01 -4.14 20.92
N ARG A 203 -13.83 -2.83 21.05
CA ARG A 203 -14.87 -1.94 21.60
C ARG A 203 -16.06 -1.76 20.66
N ARG A 204 -15.88 -1.87 19.34
CA ARG A 204 -16.99 -1.86 18.36
C ARG A 204 -17.90 -3.06 18.50
N ASP A 205 -17.36 -4.25 18.74
CA ASP A 205 -18.12 -5.47 18.98
C ASP A 205 -18.99 -5.38 20.24
N THR A 206 -18.61 -4.56 21.22
CA THR A 206 -19.40 -4.29 22.43
C THR A 206 -20.45 -3.17 22.25
N GLY A 207 -20.68 -2.69 21.01
CA GLY A 207 -21.70 -1.70 20.70
C GLY A 207 -21.27 -0.23 20.97
N THR A 208 -20.03 0.00 21.39
CA THR A 208 -19.50 1.34 21.60
C THR A 208 -18.82 1.81 20.30
N VAL A 209 -19.55 2.56 19.47
CA VAL A 209 -18.97 3.29 18.34
C VAL A 209 -17.99 4.31 18.88
N ILE A 210 -16.69 4.16 18.58
CA ILE A 210 -15.74 5.25 18.82
C ILE A 210 -15.91 6.21 17.64
N PRO A 211 -16.45 7.41 17.84
CA PRO A 211 -16.50 8.37 16.77
C PRO A 211 -15.06 8.71 16.32
N VAL A 212 -14.83 8.72 15.02
CA VAL A 212 -13.69 9.47 14.46
C VAL A 212 -13.82 10.88 15.03
N THR A 213 -12.77 11.40 15.63
CA THR A 213 -12.89 12.74 16.24
C THR A 213 -13.18 13.74 15.13
N LYS A 214 -14.05 14.73 15.38
CA LYS A 214 -14.33 15.80 14.40
C LYS A 214 -13.06 16.52 13.95
N GLU A 215 -12.01 16.47 14.76
CA GLU A 215 -10.69 17.00 14.45
C GLU A 215 -9.98 16.17 13.39
N ALA A 216 -10.04 14.84 13.47
CA ALA A 216 -9.47 13.95 12.44
C ALA A 216 -10.25 14.06 11.11
N GLU A 217 -11.59 14.17 11.16
CA GLU A 217 -12.40 14.42 9.96
C GLU A 217 -12.08 15.77 9.31
N ARG A 218 -11.91 16.82 10.13
CA ARG A 218 -11.55 18.15 9.64
C ARG A 218 -10.15 18.15 9.05
N TRP A 219 -9.17 17.59 9.75
CA TRP A 219 -7.80 17.48 9.27
C TRP A 219 -7.73 16.74 7.92
N TYR A 220 -8.44 15.60 7.82
CA TYR A 220 -8.53 14.85 6.58
C TYR A 220 -9.12 15.71 5.44
N SER A 221 -10.23 16.41 5.71
CA SER A 221 -10.85 17.31 4.74
C SER A 221 -9.89 18.42 4.31
N ASP A 222 -9.22 19.07 5.26
CA ASP A 222 -8.30 20.19 4.98
C ASP A 222 -7.07 19.72 4.17
N VAL A 223 -6.56 18.52 4.44
CA VAL A 223 -5.39 17.93 3.76
C VAL A 223 -5.73 17.44 2.35
N MET A 224 -6.95 16.95 2.13
CA MET A 224 -7.36 16.36 0.83
C MET A 224 -8.02 17.37 -0.13
N THR A 225 -8.42 18.55 0.35
CA THR A 225 -9.08 19.58 -0.47
C THR A 225 -8.24 20.84 -0.69
N GLY A 226 -7.09 20.98 -0.04
CA GLY A 226 -6.12 22.08 -0.21
C GLY A 226 -5.09 21.78 -1.22
#